data_2c6172e9567f0ad86ef6a923b81b8d8c
#
_entry.id   2c6172e9567f0ad86ef6a923b81b8d8c
#
_cell.length_a   1.000
_cell.length_b   1.000
_cell.length_c   1.000
_cell.angle_alpha   90.00
_cell.angle_beta   90.00
_cell.angle_gamma   90.00
#
_symmetry.space_group_name_H-M   'P 1'
#
loop_
_entity.id
_entity.type
_entity.pdbx_description
1 polymer ?
#
loop_
_entity_poly.entity_id
_entity_poly.type
_entity_poly.pdbx_seq_one_letter_code
_entity_poly.pdbx_strand_id
1 'polypeptide(L)'
;MKIAVVAANGKVSQLVIEEALKRGHEVVAFSRSQNRSKAENFVQKDILAMTKEDLTGFDAVVDGFGASTPETLPLHTRTSQHLADLLSGSKTRLIIVGGAGSLYMTAEHDVQLWQTPDFPEVFRPIAEAQADELAELRKRHDANWTFISPAADFQADAPATGSYLLGGEEFFLNDQGESVISYADYARALVDILESDDHIQERISLVRK
;
A
#
# COMPACT_ATOMS: atom_id res chain seq x y z
N MET A 1 9.34 -15.91 -4.26
CA MET A 1 8.41 -15.75 -3.12
C MET A 1 7.01 -16.13 -3.56
N LYS A 2 6.17 -16.50 -2.60
CA LYS A 2 4.72 -16.67 -2.80
C LYS A 2 3.98 -15.49 -2.21
N ILE A 3 3.27 -14.75 -3.05
CA ILE A 3 2.68 -13.45 -2.71
C ILE A 3 1.16 -13.51 -2.86
N ALA A 4 0.43 -13.14 -1.81
CA ALA A 4 -1.00 -12.88 -1.89
C ALA A 4 -1.22 -11.39 -2.17
N VAL A 5 -2.03 -11.06 -3.17
CA VAL A 5 -2.44 -9.68 -3.42
C VAL A 5 -3.94 -9.58 -3.20
N VAL A 6 -4.35 -8.85 -2.17
CA VAL A 6 -5.77 -8.61 -1.86
C VAL A 6 -6.26 -7.32 -2.50
N ALA A 7 -7.56 -7.21 -2.74
CA ALA A 7 -8.16 -6.20 -3.61
C ALA A 7 -7.50 -6.15 -5.01
N ALA A 8 -7.16 -7.32 -5.54
CA ALA A 8 -6.32 -7.52 -6.72
C ALA A 8 -6.82 -6.85 -8.01
N ASN A 9 -8.09 -6.46 -8.07
CA ASN A 9 -8.67 -5.76 -9.22
C ASN A 9 -8.41 -4.24 -9.23
N GLY A 10 -7.79 -3.68 -8.20
CA GLY A 10 -7.36 -2.29 -8.15
C GLY A 10 -6.25 -2.00 -9.17
N LYS A 11 -6.19 -0.76 -9.70
CA LYS A 11 -5.18 -0.39 -10.72
C LYS A 11 -3.74 -0.63 -10.23
N VAL A 12 -3.41 -0.20 -9.01
CA VAL A 12 -2.08 -0.43 -8.41
C VAL A 12 -1.83 -1.92 -8.20
N SER A 13 -2.82 -2.65 -7.63
CA SER A 13 -2.70 -4.08 -7.38
C SER A 13 -2.41 -4.89 -8.65
N GLN A 14 -3.05 -4.54 -9.77
CA GLN A 14 -2.79 -5.18 -11.05
C GLN A 14 -1.35 -4.98 -11.52
N LEU A 15 -0.79 -3.77 -11.37
CA LEU A 15 0.59 -3.48 -11.72
C LEU A 15 1.59 -4.17 -10.78
N VAL A 16 1.28 -4.27 -9.48
CA VAL A 16 2.08 -5.05 -8.52
C VAL A 16 2.09 -6.53 -8.92
N ILE A 17 0.94 -7.09 -9.29
CA ILE A 17 0.84 -8.47 -9.77
C ILE A 17 1.70 -8.66 -11.03
N GLU A 18 1.60 -7.76 -12.00
CA GLU A 18 2.38 -7.82 -13.24
C GLU A 18 3.89 -7.78 -12.97
N GLU A 19 4.34 -6.87 -12.10
CA GLU A 19 5.76 -6.75 -11.77
C GLU A 19 6.26 -7.97 -10.98
N ALA A 20 5.48 -8.47 -10.02
CA ALA A 20 5.82 -9.67 -9.27
C ALA A 20 5.92 -10.92 -10.17
N LEU A 21 4.96 -11.13 -11.07
CA LEU A 21 5.00 -12.23 -12.05
C LEU A 21 6.20 -12.12 -12.99
N LYS A 22 6.51 -10.92 -13.48
CA LYS A 22 7.69 -10.65 -14.33
C LYS A 22 9.00 -11.02 -13.65
N ARG A 23 9.08 -10.91 -12.31
CA ARG A 23 10.24 -11.31 -11.51
C ARG A 23 10.24 -12.80 -11.12
N GLY A 24 9.24 -13.56 -11.56
CA GLY A 24 9.17 -15.00 -11.31
C GLY A 24 8.59 -15.39 -9.96
N HIS A 25 7.87 -14.47 -9.30
CA HIS A 25 7.16 -14.79 -8.06
C HIS A 25 5.87 -15.57 -8.35
N GLU A 26 5.47 -16.45 -7.44
CA GLU A 26 4.15 -17.07 -7.42
C GLU A 26 3.16 -16.05 -6.84
N VAL A 27 2.12 -15.71 -7.59
CA VAL A 27 1.12 -14.74 -7.15
C VAL A 27 -0.26 -15.37 -7.09
N VAL A 28 -0.96 -15.20 -5.97
CA VAL A 28 -2.37 -15.51 -5.81
C VAL A 28 -3.15 -14.22 -5.60
N ALA A 29 -4.08 -13.95 -6.51
CA ALA A 29 -4.92 -12.77 -6.45
C ALA A 29 -6.22 -13.05 -5.68
N PHE A 30 -6.61 -12.14 -4.79
CA PHE A 30 -7.87 -12.19 -4.04
C PHE A 30 -8.71 -10.95 -4.35
N SER A 31 -9.98 -11.13 -4.71
CA SER A 31 -10.91 -10.02 -4.83
C SER A 31 -12.36 -10.47 -4.66
N ARG A 32 -13.27 -9.52 -4.38
CA ARG A 32 -14.70 -9.78 -4.22
C ARG A 32 -15.41 -10.15 -5.52
N SER A 33 -14.88 -9.69 -6.65
CA SER A 33 -15.45 -9.90 -7.98
C SER A 33 -14.50 -10.71 -8.85
N GLN A 34 -14.94 -11.08 -10.03
CA GLN A 34 -14.17 -11.84 -11.01
C GLN A 34 -12.79 -11.22 -11.25
N ASN A 35 -11.79 -12.08 -11.45
CA ASN A 35 -10.40 -11.68 -11.70
C ASN A 35 -10.27 -10.75 -12.91
N ARG A 36 -9.58 -9.64 -12.73
CA ARG A 36 -9.19 -8.70 -13.79
C ARG A 36 -7.67 -8.54 -13.89
N SER A 37 -6.93 -9.21 -13.01
CA SER A 37 -5.47 -9.19 -13.01
C SER A 37 -4.88 -10.27 -13.93
N LYS A 38 -3.57 -10.25 -14.11
CA LYS A 38 -2.83 -11.27 -14.85
C LYS A 38 -2.47 -12.52 -14.02
N ALA A 39 -2.84 -12.58 -12.73
CA ALA A 39 -2.58 -13.76 -11.91
C ALA A 39 -3.44 -14.93 -12.41
N GLU A 40 -2.81 -16.07 -12.69
CA GLU A 40 -3.49 -17.31 -13.04
C GLU A 40 -4.19 -17.92 -11.80
N ASN A 41 -3.53 -17.83 -10.64
CA ASN A 41 -4.10 -18.26 -9.37
C ASN A 41 -4.99 -17.17 -8.79
N PHE A 42 -6.28 -17.46 -8.64
CA PHE A 42 -7.27 -16.49 -8.17
C PHE A 42 -8.26 -17.12 -7.20
N VAL A 43 -8.58 -16.39 -6.16
CA VAL A 43 -9.61 -16.75 -5.17
C VAL A 43 -10.61 -15.60 -5.06
N GLN A 44 -11.88 -15.88 -5.33
CA GLN A 44 -12.93 -14.88 -5.14
C GLN A 44 -13.32 -14.85 -3.65
N LYS A 45 -12.84 -13.83 -2.94
CA LYS A 45 -13.07 -13.67 -1.50
C LYS A 45 -12.98 -12.21 -1.07
N ASP A 46 -13.85 -11.80 -0.16
CA ASP A 46 -13.77 -10.50 0.52
C ASP A 46 -12.65 -10.54 1.56
N ILE A 47 -11.91 -9.42 1.71
CA ILE A 47 -10.81 -9.33 2.68
C ILE A 47 -11.30 -9.65 4.09
N LEU A 48 -12.43 -9.10 4.50
CA LEU A 48 -12.99 -9.33 5.85
C LEU A 48 -13.56 -10.73 6.06
N ALA A 49 -13.69 -11.54 5.01
CA ALA A 49 -14.06 -12.94 5.08
C ALA A 49 -12.87 -13.90 5.02
N MET A 50 -11.63 -13.36 4.86
CA MET A 50 -10.43 -14.19 4.86
C MET A 50 -10.15 -14.75 6.24
N THR A 51 -9.52 -15.92 6.24
CA THR A 51 -9.11 -16.63 7.45
C THR A 51 -7.59 -16.85 7.44
N LYS A 52 -7.03 -17.31 8.55
CA LYS A 52 -5.60 -17.60 8.67
C LYS A 52 -5.16 -18.67 7.66
N GLU A 53 -6.05 -19.64 7.38
CA GLU A 53 -5.79 -20.72 6.41
C GLU A 53 -5.63 -20.17 4.98
N ASP A 54 -6.38 -19.11 4.62
CA ASP A 54 -6.26 -18.46 3.31
C ASP A 54 -4.88 -17.84 3.08
N LEU A 55 -4.19 -17.46 4.15
CA LEU A 55 -2.88 -16.79 4.10
C LEU A 55 -1.72 -17.69 4.53
N THR A 56 -1.99 -18.96 4.81
CA THR A 56 -0.94 -19.91 5.21
C THR A 56 0.01 -20.22 4.06
N GLY A 57 1.31 -20.15 4.32
CA GLY A 57 2.36 -20.48 3.35
C GLY A 57 2.69 -19.35 2.35
N PHE A 58 2.17 -18.14 2.57
CA PHE A 58 2.62 -16.95 1.84
C PHE A 58 3.82 -16.30 2.53
N ASP A 59 4.77 -15.84 1.73
CA ASP A 59 5.89 -15.01 2.19
C ASP A 59 5.46 -13.57 2.45
N ALA A 60 4.50 -13.07 1.65
CA ALA A 60 3.97 -11.73 1.78
C ALA A 60 2.50 -11.62 1.37
N VAL A 61 1.82 -10.65 1.96
CA VAL A 61 0.47 -10.20 1.60
C VAL A 61 0.57 -8.72 1.22
N VAL A 62 0.09 -8.36 0.04
CA VAL A 62 -0.04 -6.98 -0.40
C VAL A 62 -1.50 -6.55 -0.27
N ASP A 63 -1.76 -5.57 0.57
CA ASP A 63 -3.07 -4.93 0.70
C ASP A 63 -3.17 -3.72 -0.22
N GLY A 64 -3.86 -3.90 -1.35
CA GLY A 64 -4.19 -2.83 -2.30
C GLY A 64 -5.62 -2.33 -2.13
N PHE A 65 -6.20 -2.44 -0.92
CA PHE A 65 -7.54 -1.94 -0.66
C PHE A 65 -7.62 -0.44 -0.89
N GLY A 66 -8.72 0.00 -1.49
CA GLY A 66 -9.00 1.42 -1.71
C GLY A 66 -10.51 1.67 -1.69
N ALA A 67 -10.90 2.71 -0.98
CA ALA A 67 -12.28 3.16 -0.84
C ALA A 67 -12.31 4.68 -0.69
N SER A 68 -13.36 5.32 -1.21
CA SER A 68 -13.47 6.78 -1.26
C SER A 68 -14.85 7.32 -0.89
N THR A 69 -15.84 6.45 -0.63
CA THR A 69 -17.16 6.91 -0.20
C THR A 69 -17.26 6.93 1.32
N PRO A 70 -18.02 7.85 1.93
CA PRO A 70 -18.14 7.95 3.38
C PRO A 70 -18.43 6.62 4.09
N GLU A 71 -19.26 5.78 3.48
CA GLU A 71 -19.66 4.48 4.04
C GLU A 71 -18.52 3.46 4.01
N THR A 72 -17.57 3.62 3.10
CA THR A 72 -16.48 2.66 2.89
C THR A 72 -15.14 3.11 3.43
N LEU A 73 -14.95 4.40 3.74
CA LEU A 73 -13.71 4.93 4.31
C LEU A 73 -13.25 4.18 5.57
N PRO A 74 -14.12 3.82 6.55
CA PRO A 74 -13.68 3.06 7.73
C PRO A 74 -13.14 1.66 7.41
N LEU A 75 -13.34 1.17 6.19
CA LEU A 75 -12.82 -0.13 5.78
C LEU A 75 -11.30 -0.13 5.58
N HIS A 76 -10.65 1.04 5.34
CA HIS A 76 -9.20 1.12 5.31
C HIS A 76 -8.58 0.52 6.57
N THR A 77 -8.92 1.07 7.74
CA THR A 77 -8.45 0.55 9.02
C THR A 77 -8.93 -0.88 9.28
N ARG A 78 -10.21 -1.19 8.96
CA ARG A 78 -10.76 -2.52 9.27
C ARG A 78 -10.11 -3.64 8.48
N THR A 79 -9.80 -3.43 7.20
CA THR A 79 -9.15 -4.46 6.37
C THR A 79 -7.71 -4.66 6.76
N SER A 80 -6.93 -3.59 6.95
CA SER A 80 -5.53 -3.70 7.34
C SER A 80 -5.36 -4.32 8.74
N GLN A 81 -6.23 -3.96 9.72
CA GLN A 81 -6.22 -4.59 11.04
C GLN A 81 -6.61 -6.07 10.97
N HIS A 82 -7.63 -6.43 10.18
CA HIS A 82 -8.01 -7.83 9.97
C HIS A 82 -6.87 -8.65 9.39
N LEU A 83 -6.19 -8.16 8.35
CA LEU A 83 -5.03 -8.83 7.77
C LEU A 83 -3.88 -8.95 8.79
N ALA A 84 -3.61 -7.88 9.56
CA ALA A 84 -2.62 -7.91 10.62
C ALA A 84 -2.96 -8.93 11.71
N ASP A 85 -4.25 -9.10 12.07
CA ASP A 85 -4.71 -10.15 13.01
C ASP A 85 -4.44 -11.54 12.47
N LEU A 86 -4.76 -11.80 11.21
CA LEU A 86 -4.52 -13.10 10.56
C LEU A 86 -3.02 -13.44 10.49
N LEU A 87 -2.16 -12.43 10.38
CA LEU A 87 -0.71 -12.56 10.24
C LEU A 87 0.04 -12.40 11.57
N SER A 88 -0.67 -12.17 12.68
CA SER A 88 -0.08 -11.98 14.00
C SER A 88 0.84 -13.15 14.38
N GLY A 89 2.07 -12.82 14.81
CA GLY A 89 3.11 -13.78 15.19
C GLY A 89 3.69 -14.60 14.03
N SER A 90 3.30 -14.34 12.78
CA SER A 90 3.88 -14.97 11.60
C SER A 90 5.11 -14.20 11.08
N LYS A 91 5.87 -14.83 10.19
CA LYS A 91 6.95 -14.18 9.45
C LYS A 91 6.49 -13.52 8.16
N THR A 92 5.23 -13.73 7.76
CA THR A 92 4.66 -13.19 6.53
C THR A 92 4.63 -11.67 6.60
N ARG A 93 5.14 -11.01 5.56
CA ARG A 93 5.10 -9.55 5.45
C ARG A 93 3.70 -9.07 5.06
N LEU A 94 3.28 -7.94 5.63
CA LEU A 94 2.07 -7.24 5.23
C LEU A 94 2.46 -5.88 4.63
N ILE A 95 2.34 -5.74 3.32
CA ILE A 95 2.61 -4.48 2.62
C ILE A 95 1.29 -3.78 2.33
N ILE A 96 1.15 -2.54 2.78
CA ILE A 96 -0.08 -1.76 2.60
C ILE A 96 0.17 -0.63 1.60
N VAL A 97 -0.67 -0.56 0.59
CA VAL A 97 -0.71 0.56 -0.36
C VAL A 97 -1.39 1.74 0.33
N GLY A 98 -0.59 2.64 0.85
CA GLY A 98 -1.06 3.79 1.61
C GLY A 98 -1.31 5.03 0.75
N GLY A 99 -1.47 6.18 1.42
CA GLY A 99 -1.64 7.49 0.82
C GLY A 99 -0.57 8.49 1.26
N ALA A 100 -0.45 9.58 0.49
CA ALA A 100 0.48 10.67 0.79
C ALA A 100 -0.01 11.60 1.91
N GLY A 101 -1.32 11.66 2.14
CA GLY A 101 -1.93 12.65 3.03
C GLY A 101 -1.34 12.67 4.45
N SER A 102 -0.98 11.52 5.00
CA SER A 102 -0.41 11.39 6.34
C SER A 102 1.09 11.70 6.45
N LEU A 103 1.77 12.06 5.34
CA LEU A 103 3.16 12.50 5.37
C LEU A 103 3.31 13.77 6.18
N TYR A 104 4.33 13.86 7.02
CA TYR A 104 4.59 15.04 7.84
C TYR A 104 5.26 16.14 7.03
N MET A 105 4.84 17.38 7.28
CA MET A 105 5.38 18.55 6.58
C MET A 105 6.68 19.06 7.20
N THR A 106 6.96 18.67 8.43
CA THR A 106 8.11 19.10 9.23
C THR A 106 8.75 17.93 9.96
N ALA A 107 10.01 18.08 10.35
CA ALA A 107 10.74 17.07 11.14
C ALA A 107 10.21 16.93 12.58
N GLU A 108 9.44 17.89 13.06
CA GLU A 108 8.77 17.84 14.36
C GLU A 108 7.54 16.92 14.36
N HIS A 109 7.07 16.49 13.17
CA HIS A 109 5.92 15.61 12.98
C HIS A 109 4.61 16.16 13.59
N ASP A 110 4.42 17.48 13.58
CA ASP A 110 3.28 18.16 14.17
C ASP A 110 2.12 18.42 13.18
N VAL A 111 2.43 18.51 11.87
CA VAL A 111 1.46 18.76 10.80
C VAL A 111 1.61 17.74 9.68
N GLN A 112 0.51 17.10 9.32
CA GLN A 112 0.44 16.21 8.16
C GLN A 112 -0.01 16.97 6.90
N LEU A 113 0.34 16.47 5.73
CA LEU A 113 0.02 17.09 4.44
C LEU A 113 -1.49 17.37 4.29
N TRP A 114 -2.37 16.45 4.69
CA TRP A 114 -3.83 16.64 4.59
C TRP A 114 -4.37 17.76 5.48
N GLN A 115 -3.63 18.18 6.51
CA GLN A 115 -4.01 19.26 7.43
C GLN A 115 -3.63 20.65 6.92
N THR A 116 -2.84 20.71 5.84
CA THR A 116 -2.43 21.99 5.27
C THR A 116 -3.58 22.73 4.60
N PRO A 117 -3.56 24.08 4.58
CA PRO A 117 -4.65 24.86 3.96
C PRO A 117 -4.86 24.59 2.47
N ASP A 118 -3.76 24.27 1.76
CA ASP A 118 -3.77 24.05 0.30
C ASP A 118 -4.14 22.61 -0.08
N PHE A 119 -4.36 21.71 0.88
CA PHE A 119 -4.74 20.34 0.57
C PHE A 119 -6.15 20.28 -0.03
N PRO A 120 -6.35 19.60 -1.19
CA PRO A 120 -7.63 19.57 -1.86
C PRO A 120 -8.73 18.93 -0.99
N GLU A 121 -9.82 19.68 -0.76
CA GLU A 121 -10.94 19.25 0.10
C GLU A 121 -11.54 17.89 -0.31
N VAL A 122 -11.57 17.60 -1.62
CA VAL A 122 -12.14 16.35 -2.16
C VAL A 122 -11.37 15.12 -1.68
N PHE A 123 -10.09 15.27 -1.34
CA PHE A 123 -9.24 14.16 -0.88
C PHE A 123 -9.08 14.10 0.65
N ARG A 124 -9.56 15.12 1.41
CA ARG A 124 -9.43 15.10 2.87
C ARG A 124 -10.02 13.87 3.53
N PRO A 125 -11.25 13.43 3.19
CA PRO A 125 -11.83 12.26 3.87
C PRO A 125 -11.03 10.97 3.68
N ILE A 126 -10.49 10.73 2.48
CA ILE A 126 -9.66 9.55 2.25
C ILE A 126 -8.28 9.69 2.90
N ALA A 127 -7.70 10.88 2.89
CA ALA A 127 -6.40 11.14 3.51
C ALA A 127 -6.46 10.94 5.03
N GLU A 128 -7.53 11.40 5.68
CA GLU A 128 -7.81 11.19 7.10
C GLU A 128 -7.99 9.69 7.41
N ALA A 129 -8.82 8.99 6.62
CA ALA A 129 -9.05 7.56 6.81
C ALA A 129 -7.76 6.73 6.69
N GLN A 130 -6.86 7.08 5.77
CA GLN A 130 -5.56 6.41 5.63
C GLN A 130 -4.56 6.85 6.71
N ALA A 131 -4.67 8.06 7.25
CA ALA A 131 -3.89 8.49 8.41
C ALA A 131 -4.30 7.70 9.67
N ASP A 132 -5.61 7.49 9.87
CA ASP A 132 -6.14 6.66 10.96
C ASP A 132 -5.70 5.19 10.80
N GLU A 133 -5.74 4.65 9.60
CA GLU A 133 -5.24 3.31 9.29
C GLU A 133 -3.78 3.15 9.73
N LEU A 134 -2.90 4.08 9.34
CA LEU A 134 -1.49 4.06 9.73
C LEU A 134 -1.33 4.21 11.24
N ALA A 135 -2.12 5.08 11.89
CA ALA A 135 -2.08 5.27 13.34
C ALA A 135 -2.42 3.99 14.10
N GLU A 136 -3.39 3.20 13.61
CA GLU A 136 -3.73 1.90 14.20
C GLU A 136 -2.67 0.82 13.90
N LEU A 137 -2.06 0.82 12.70
CA LEU A 137 -0.97 -0.10 12.38
C LEU A 137 0.26 0.12 13.28
N ARG A 138 0.58 1.37 13.62
CA ARG A 138 1.70 1.70 14.51
C ARG A 138 1.58 1.11 15.92
N LYS A 139 0.38 0.74 16.35
CA LYS A 139 0.14 0.04 17.62
C LYS A 139 0.41 -1.47 17.54
N ARG A 140 0.65 -2.00 16.33
CA ARG A 140 0.88 -3.42 16.07
C ARG A 140 2.36 -3.74 16.06
N HIS A 141 2.77 -4.54 17.06
CA HIS A 141 4.14 -5.05 17.17
C HIS A 141 4.22 -6.55 16.90
N ASP A 142 3.08 -7.16 16.57
CA ASP A 142 2.87 -8.58 16.38
C ASP A 142 2.74 -9.00 14.91
N ALA A 143 2.77 -8.04 13.99
CA ALA A 143 2.72 -8.25 12.55
C ALA A 143 3.86 -7.48 11.84
N ASN A 144 4.40 -8.05 10.76
CA ASN A 144 5.50 -7.48 9.98
C ASN A 144 4.93 -6.56 8.87
N TRP A 145 4.34 -5.44 9.27
CA TRP A 145 3.72 -4.50 8.33
C TRP A 145 4.73 -3.48 7.78
N THR A 146 4.47 -3.02 6.56
CA THR A 146 5.11 -1.86 5.92
C THR A 146 4.01 -1.05 5.24
N PHE A 147 3.92 0.24 5.55
CA PHE A 147 2.97 1.15 4.93
C PHE A 147 3.70 2.01 3.90
N ILE A 148 3.31 1.93 2.62
CA ILE A 148 4.01 2.63 1.54
C ILE A 148 3.16 3.81 1.08
N SER A 149 3.59 5.04 1.41
CA SER A 149 2.98 6.28 0.94
C SER A 149 3.49 6.62 -0.46
N PRO A 150 2.59 6.84 -1.45
CA PRO A 150 3.01 7.40 -2.73
C PRO A 150 3.37 8.88 -2.62
N ALA A 151 3.83 9.48 -3.70
CA ALA A 151 3.90 10.91 -3.87
C ALA A 151 2.51 11.57 -3.83
N ALA A 152 2.46 12.89 -3.57
CA ALA A 152 1.20 13.64 -3.55
C ALA A 152 0.47 13.59 -4.89
N ASP A 153 1.20 13.67 -6.01
CA ASP A 153 0.67 13.43 -7.35
C ASP A 153 0.93 11.98 -7.77
N PHE A 154 -0.03 11.12 -7.47
CA PHE A 154 0.01 9.69 -7.75
C PHE A 154 -0.68 9.40 -9.09
N GLN A 155 0.10 9.24 -10.16
CA GLN A 155 -0.36 9.24 -11.54
C GLN A 155 -0.69 7.83 -12.05
N ALA A 156 -1.99 7.58 -12.29
CA ALA A 156 -2.48 6.26 -12.70
C ALA A 156 -2.03 5.84 -14.11
N ASP A 157 -1.97 6.79 -15.04
CA ASP A 157 -1.77 6.52 -16.46
C ASP A 157 -0.42 7.05 -16.98
N ALA A 158 0.46 7.55 -16.09
CA ALA A 158 1.78 7.97 -16.46
C ALA A 158 2.70 6.76 -16.73
N PRO A 159 3.61 6.88 -17.73
CA PRO A 159 4.55 5.82 -18.04
C PRO A 159 5.54 5.59 -16.88
N ALA A 160 6.06 4.37 -16.80
CA ALA A 160 7.19 4.08 -15.91
C ALA A 160 8.45 4.81 -16.37
N THR A 161 9.16 5.43 -15.42
CA THR A 161 10.49 5.99 -15.63
C THR A 161 11.60 4.99 -15.28
N GLY A 162 11.25 3.97 -14.49
CA GLY A 162 12.15 2.92 -14.06
C GLY A 162 13.00 3.29 -12.86
N SER A 163 12.76 4.45 -12.22
CA SER A 163 13.53 4.90 -11.05
C SER A 163 12.67 5.70 -10.08
N TYR A 164 13.01 5.60 -8.79
CA TYR A 164 12.33 6.29 -7.70
C TYR A 164 13.34 6.69 -6.62
N LEU A 165 12.93 7.59 -5.74
CA LEU A 165 13.60 7.94 -4.51
C LEU A 165 12.76 7.43 -3.34
N LEU A 166 13.45 6.89 -2.33
CA LEU A 166 12.85 6.41 -1.09
C LEU A 166 12.99 7.49 -0.01
N GLY A 167 11.88 7.82 0.63
CA GLY A 167 11.80 8.64 1.83
C GLY A 167 11.16 7.90 2.99
N GLY A 168 11.01 8.58 4.10
CA GLY A 168 10.42 8.08 5.35
C GLY A 168 9.11 8.75 5.67
N GLU A 169 9.05 9.32 6.87
CA GLU A 169 7.87 9.93 7.47
C GLU A 169 7.51 11.31 6.88
N GLU A 170 8.49 12.03 6.34
CA GLU A 170 8.29 13.38 5.88
C GLU A 170 7.88 13.43 4.40
N PHE A 171 7.08 14.43 4.09
CA PHE A 171 6.82 14.85 2.72
C PHE A 171 8.11 15.39 2.09
N PHE A 172 8.45 14.91 0.91
CA PHE A 172 9.63 15.38 0.19
C PHE A 172 9.41 15.52 -1.31
N LEU A 173 10.29 16.22 -1.94
CA LEU A 173 10.28 16.52 -3.37
C LEU A 173 11.51 15.90 -4.03
N ASN A 174 11.40 15.59 -5.31
CA ASN A 174 12.54 15.20 -6.13
C ASN A 174 13.43 16.42 -6.50
N ASP A 175 14.48 16.19 -7.25
CA ASP A 175 15.42 17.27 -7.69
C ASP A 175 14.76 18.31 -8.60
N GLN A 176 13.58 18.03 -9.17
CA GLN A 176 12.78 18.97 -9.96
C GLN A 176 11.79 19.77 -9.10
N GLY A 177 11.76 19.53 -7.79
CA GLY A 177 10.82 20.19 -6.87
C GLY A 177 9.40 19.63 -6.95
N GLU A 178 9.23 18.36 -7.35
CA GLU A 178 7.95 17.70 -7.54
C GLU A 178 7.77 16.53 -6.58
N SER A 179 6.54 16.36 -6.05
CA SER A 179 6.11 15.13 -5.38
C SER A 179 5.18 14.36 -6.33
N VAL A 180 5.76 13.56 -7.20
CA VAL A 180 5.08 12.82 -8.25
C VAL A 180 5.63 11.40 -8.38
N ILE A 181 4.75 10.42 -8.64
CA ILE A 181 5.15 9.05 -9.01
C ILE A 181 4.06 8.40 -9.87
N SER A 182 4.46 7.61 -10.87
CA SER A 182 3.52 6.77 -11.62
C SER A 182 3.10 5.52 -10.82
N TYR A 183 1.92 4.99 -11.09
CA TYR A 183 1.51 3.70 -10.52
C TYR A 183 2.49 2.58 -10.88
N ALA A 184 3.08 2.64 -12.08
CA ALA A 184 4.03 1.64 -12.55
C ALA A 184 5.36 1.68 -11.78
N ASP A 185 5.92 2.88 -11.52
CA ASP A 185 7.12 3.03 -10.70
C ASP A 185 6.87 2.70 -9.24
N TYR A 186 5.69 3.06 -8.72
CA TYR A 186 5.26 2.68 -7.38
C TYR A 186 5.15 1.16 -7.22
N ALA A 187 4.52 0.47 -8.17
CA ALA A 187 4.39 -0.98 -8.16
C ALA A 187 5.77 -1.67 -8.20
N ARG A 188 6.68 -1.16 -9.01
CA ARG A 188 8.08 -1.62 -9.06
C ARG A 188 8.76 -1.45 -7.70
N ALA A 189 8.69 -0.25 -7.12
CA ALA A 189 9.28 0.06 -5.82
C ALA A 189 8.70 -0.84 -4.71
N LEU A 190 7.38 -1.07 -4.72
CA LEU A 190 6.72 -1.95 -3.77
C LEU A 190 7.29 -3.37 -3.84
N VAL A 191 7.52 -3.91 -5.04
CA VAL A 191 8.10 -5.25 -5.19
C VAL A 191 9.57 -5.26 -4.79
N ASP A 192 10.36 -4.20 -5.07
CA ASP A 192 11.75 -4.06 -4.57
C ASP A 192 11.78 -4.12 -3.03
N ILE A 193 10.87 -3.39 -2.36
CA ILE A 193 10.75 -3.36 -0.89
C ILE A 193 10.30 -4.71 -0.34
N LEU A 194 9.40 -5.38 -1.05
CA LEU A 194 8.90 -6.70 -0.67
C LEU A 194 10.01 -7.76 -0.72
N GLU A 195 10.94 -7.66 -1.68
CA GLU A 195 12.09 -8.54 -1.82
C GLU A 195 13.21 -8.24 -0.81
N SER A 196 13.22 -7.05 -0.20
CA SER A 196 14.14 -6.72 0.89
C SER A 196 13.60 -7.19 2.25
N ASP A 197 14.49 -7.39 3.21
CA ASP A 197 14.10 -7.67 4.61
C ASP A 197 13.98 -6.38 5.45
N ASP A 198 14.02 -5.21 4.79
CA ASP A 198 14.01 -3.90 5.44
C ASP A 198 12.58 -3.37 5.67
N HIS A 199 12.47 -2.28 6.42
CA HIS A 199 11.23 -1.51 6.61
C HIS A 199 10.09 -2.28 7.28
N ILE A 200 10.43 -3.09 8.29
CA ILE A 200 9.43 -3.79 9.11
C ILE A 200 8.88 -2.86 10.20
N GLN A 201 7.56 -2.76 10.31
CA GLN A 201 6.83 -1.86 11.21
C GLN A 201 7.18 -0.38 10.97
N GLU A 202 7.32 -0.03 9.70
CA GLU A 202 7.66 1.32 9.25
C GLU A 202 6.70 1.83 8.19
N ARG A 203 6.56 3.17 8.14
CA ARG A 203 6.06 3.87 6.97
C ARG A 203 7.26 4.36 6.15
N ILE A 204 7.18 4.16 4.85
CA ILE A 204 8.09 4.72 3.86
C ILE A 204 7.31 5.50 2.81
N SER A 205 7.99 6.37 2.08
CA SER A 205 7.38 7.18 1.04
C SER A 205 8.20 7.15 -0.24
N LEU A 206 7.55 7.40 -1.37
CA LEU A 206 8.13 7.25 -2.70
C LEU A 206 7.85 8.49 -3.56
N VAL A 207 8.87 9.00 -4.24
CA VAL A 207 8.71 9.93 -5.36
C VAL A 207 9.52 9.46 -6.56
N ARG A 208 9.14 9.89 -7.76
CA ARG A 208 9.94 9.71 -8.98
C ARG A 208 11.29 10.39 -8.81
N LYS A 209 12.36 9.71 -9.28
CA LYS A 209 13.69 10.30 -9.34
C LYS A 209 13.79 11.33 -10.45
#